data_1198b7f23fb161e5dfd14dedceda4a7c
#
_entry.id   1198b7f23fb161e5dfd14dedceda4a7c
#
_cell.length_a   1.000
_cell.length_b   1.000
_cell.length_c   1.000
_cell.angle_alpha   90.00
_cell.angle_beta   90.00
_cell.angle_gamma   90.00
#
_symmetry.space_group_name_H-M   'P 1'
#
loop_
_entity.id
_entity.type
_entity.pdbx_description
1 polymer ?
#
loop_
_entity_poly.entity_id
_entity_poly.type
_entity_poly.pdbx_seq_one_letter_code
_entity_poly.pdbx_strand_id
1 'polypeptide(L)'
;RHTFPNKEQITLTINDYLEKFLEPYQRIALYYPINNEVNIWPVVKKLYQHKDIYLPVTNEVLVFRRLTDINRLVMGKMGILEPTGPKINNINDLEVIVIPTIAISPGGYRLGYGKGYYDKCLDGYCGIKVGVIYSFQMCEIEYKEEHDLKFDIIISEKGYQKIGE
;
A
#
# COMPACT_ATOMS: atom_id res chain seq x y z
N ARG A 1 4.89 -17.07 -7.64
CA ARG A 1 3.98 -16.14 -8.30
C ARG A 1 2.74 -16.86 -8.81
N HIS A 2 1.61 -16.30 -8.62
CA HIS A 2 0.34 -16.94 -8.91
C HIS A 2 -0.42 -16.22 -10.00
N THR A 3 -1.00 -17.01 -10.90
CA THR A 3 -1.97 -16.49 -11.87
C THR A 3 -3.30 -17.20 -11.60
N PHE A 4 -4.36 -16.50 -11.91
CA PHE A 4 -5.71 -17.05 -11.77
C PHE A 4 -6.58 -16.46 -12.89
N PRO A 5 -7.73 -17.10 -13.18
CA PRO A 5 -8.55 -16.62 -14.28
C PRO A 5 -8.96 -15.18 -14.06
N ASN A 6 -8.92 -14.40 -15.15
CA ASN A 6 -9.36 -12.99 -15.17
C ASN A 6 -8.53 -12.08 -14.26
N LYS A 7 -7.26 -12.44 -14.00
CA LYS A 7 -6.42 -11.63 -13.12
C LYS A 7 -6.32 -10.20 -13.58
N GLU A 8 -6.13 -9.97 -14.88
CA GLU A 8 -6.01 -8.62 -15.40
C GLU A 8 -7.29 -7.81 -15.18
N GLN A 9 -8.45 -8.44 -15.44
CA GLN A 9 -9.71 -7.75 -15.24
C GLN A 9 -9.95 -7.44 -13.78
N ILE A 10 -9.65 -8.37 -12.90
CA ILE A 10 -9.82 -8.18 -11.47
C ILE A 10 -8.90 -7.08 -10.97
N THR A 11 -7.66 -7.06 -11.46
CA THR A 11 -6.70 -6.02 -11.07
C THR A 11 -7.20 -4.64 -11.51
N LEU A 12 -7.78 -4.54 -12.70
CA LEU A 12 -8.34 -3.27 -13.15
C LEU A 12 -9.49 -2.82 -12.26
N THR A 13 -10.34 -3.75 -11.84
CA THR A 13 -11.45 -3.44 -10.94
C THR A 13 -10.94 -2.92 -9.63
N ILE A 14 -9.90 -3.54 -9.07
CA ILE A 14 -9.30 -3.07 -7.82
C ILE A 14 -8.75 -1.67 -7.98
N ASN A 15 -8.05 -1.40 -9.10
CA ASN A 15 -7.48 -0.08 -9.34
C ASN A 15 -8.58 0.98 -9.46
N ASP A 16 -9.72 0.63 -10.05
CA ASP A 16 -10.84 1.56 -10.13
C ASP A 16 -11.37 1.91 -8.75
N TYR A 17 -11.55 0.92 -7.88
CA TYR A 17 -11.97 1.18 -6.51
C TYR A 17 -10.96 2.01 -5.77
N LEU A 18 -9.67 1.70 -5.93
CA LEU A 18 -8.61 2.43 -5.24
C LEU A 18 -8.60 3.89 -5.69
N GLU A 19 -8.68 4.12 -6.98
CA GLU A 19 -8.67 5.48 -7.50
C GLU A 19 -9.82 6.29 -6.94
N LYS A 20 -11.01 5.70 -6.90
CA LYS A 20 -12.18 6.38 -6.36
C LYS A 20 -12.03 6.67 -4.88
N PHE A 21 -11.49 5.72 -4.14
CA PHE A 21 -11.26 5.93 -2.71
C PHE A 21 -10.30 7.08 -2.46
N LEU A 22 -9.26 7.21 -3.28
CA LEU A 22 -8.20 8.20 -3.08
C LEU A 22 -8.58 9.59 -3.58
N GLU A 23 -9.69 9.71 -4.29
CA GLU A 23 -10.06 10.95 -4.96
C GLU A 23 -10.10 12.17 -4.03
N PRO A 24 -10.65 12.10 -2.81
CA PRO A 24 -10.69 13.29 -1.95
C PRO A 24 -9.39 13.62 -1.24
N TYR A 25 -8.36 12.78 -1.35
CA TYR A 25 -7.12 12.99 -0.60
C TYR A 25 -6.04 13.55 -1.51
N GLN A 26 -5.12 14.32 -0.94
CA GLN A 26 -4.05 14.98 -1.69
C GLN A 26 -2.68 14.35 -1.43
N ARG A 27 -2.35 14.07 -0.15
CA ARG A 27 -1.03 13.54 0.21
C ARG A 27 -1.17 12.07 0.54
N ILE A 28 -0.64 11.22 -0.33
CA ILE A 28 -0.90 9.79 -0.32
C ILE A 28 0.40 9.05 -0.51
N ALA A 29 0.62 8.01 0.32
CA ALA A 29 1.71 7.07 0.07
C ALA A 29 1.14 5.84 -0.60
N LEU A 30 1.79 5.42 -1.66
CA LEU A 30 1.46 4.21 -2.41
C LEU A 30 2.68 3.30 -2.36
N TYR A 31 2.70 2.25 -3.19
CA TYR A 31 3.83 1.34 -3.20
C TYR A 31 4.17 0.90 -4.63
N TYR A 32 5.39 0.46 -4.82
CA TYR A 32 5.83 -0.15 -6.06
C TYR A 32 5.56 -1.66 -5.92
N PRO A 33 4.64 -2.22 -6.72
CA PRO A 33 4.21 -3.61 -6.51
C PRO A 33 5.29 -4.62 -6.88
N ILE A 34 5.44 -5.63 -6.04
CA ILE A 34 6.33 -6.76 -6.28
C ILE A 34 5.59 -8.05 -5.99
N ASN A 35 6.07 -9.13 -6.59
CA ASN A 35 5.59 -10.50 -6.31
C ASN A 35 4.08 -10.62 -6.43
N ASN A 36 3.42 -11.06 -5.37
CA ASN A 36 1.98 -11.33 -5.36
C ASN A 36 1.14 -10.16 -4.89
N GLU A 37 1.74 -9.00 -4.71
CA GLU A 37 1.01 -7.79 -4.37
C GLU A 37 0.16 -7.35 -5.55
N VAL A 38 -0.97 -6.72 -5.24
CA VAL A 38 -1.82 -6.16 -6.30
C VAL A 38 -1.04 -5.08 -7.03
N ASN A 39 -1.07 -5.12 -8.34
CA ASN A 39 -0.39 -4.13 -9.16
C ASN A 39 -1.23 -2.85 -9.20
N ILE A 40 -0.86 -1.88 -8.37
CA ILE A 40 -1.53 -0.58 -8.31
C ILE A 40 -0.80 0.48 -9.14
N TRP A 41 0.19 0.07 -9.93
CA TRP A 41 0.98 1.02 -10.70
C TRP A 41 0.13 1.88 -11.64
N PRO A 42 -0.97 1.36 -12.25
CA PRO A 42 -1.83 2.25 -13.04
C PRO A 42 -2.37 3.44 -12.26
N VAL A 43 -2.73 3.26 -10.98
CA VAL A 43 -3.17 4.37 -10.13
C VAL A 43 -2.01 5.31 -9.84
N VAL A 44 -0.84 4.77 -9.54
CA VAL A 44 0.35 5.60 -9.28
C VAL A 44 0.63 6.50 -10.47
N LYS A 45 0.68 5.92 -11.68
CA LYS A 45 0.95 6.70 -12.89
C LYS A 45 -0.10 7.78 -13.13
N LYS A 46 -1.34 7.49 -12.78
CA LYS A 46 -2.43 8.41 -13.02
C LYS A 46 -2.42 9.59 -12.05
N LEU A 47 -2.05 9.34 -10.79
CA LEU A 47 -2.22 10.32 -9.74
C LEU A 47 -0.98 11.17 -9.48
N TYR A 48 0.21 10.69 -9.78
CA TYR A 48 1.42 11.36 -9.28
C TYR A 48 1.61 12.77 -9.84
N GLN A 49 1.03 13.09 -10.99
CA GLN A 49 1.14 14.43 -11.58
C GLN A 49 0.13 15.41 -11.00
N HIS A 50 -0.90 14.92 -10.33
CA HIS A 50 -1.99 15.75 -9.81
C HIS A 50 -2.02 15.80 -8.30
N LYS A 51 -1.44 14.82 -7.64
CA LYS A 51 -1.46 14.68 -6.19
C LYS A 51 -0.04 14.50 -5.68
N ASP A 52 0.13 14.69 -4.39
CA ASP A 52 1.42 14.52 -3.73
C ASP A 52 1.59 13.04 -3.38
N ILE A 53 2.16 12.30 -4.31
CA ILE A 53 2.33 10.85 -4.16
C ILE A 53 3.73 10.55 -3.63
N TYR A 54 3.78 9.67 -2.63
CA TYR A 54 5.02 9.24 -2.01
C TYR A 54 5.15 7.73 -2.16
N LEU A 55 6.38 7.24 -2.29
CA LEU A 55 6.67 5.81 -2.34
C LEU A 55 7.70 5.49 -1.26
N PRO A 56 7.69 4.24 -0.79
CA PRO A 56 8.62 3.84 0.27
C PRO A 56 10.03 3.65 -0.25
N VAL A 57 10.98 4.05 0.57
CA VAL A 57 12.41 3.80 0.36
C VAL A 57 12.89 3.05 1.59
N THR A 58 13.41 1.84 1.37
CA THR A 58 13.80 0.97 2.45
C THR A 58 15.31 0.85 2.50
N ASN A 59 15.87 1.24 3.63
CA ASN A 59 17.27 1.05 3.92
C ASN A 59 17.34 0.35 5.27
N GLU A 60 17.86 0.99 6.30
CA GLU A 60 17.76 0.44 7.65
C GLU A 60 16.37 0.63 8.22
N VAL A 61 15.71 1.72 7.82
CA VAL A 61 14.34 2.00 8.16
C VAL A 61 13.59 2.34 6.88
N LEU A 62 12.27 2.33 6.96
CA LEU A 62 11.43 2.71 5.83
C LEU A 62 11.05 4.18 5.96
N VAL A 63 11.29 4.94 4.90
CA VAL A 63 10.87 6.33 4.82
C VAL A 63 10.10 6.52 3.52
N PHE A 64 9.37 7.62 3.40
CA PHE A 64 8.60 7.93 2.19
C PHE A 64 9.20 9.14 1.49
N ARG A 65 9.44 9.00 0.18
CA ARG A 65 9.95 10.08 -0.64
C ARG A 65 8.98 10.41 -1.74
N ARG A 66 8.93 11.68 -2.11
CA ARG A 66 8.01 12.17 -3.13
C ARG A 66 8.35 11.58 -4.50
N LEU A 67 7.34 11.13 -5.20
CA LEU A 67 7.47 10.70 -6.58
C LEU A 67 7.29 11.92 -7.48
N THR A 68 8.40 12.46 -7.98
CA THR A 68 8.38 13.66 -8.81
C THR A 68 8.48 13.34 -10.29
N ASP A 69 9.21 12.27 -10.63
CA ASP A 69 9.38 11.88 -12.03
C ASP A 69 9.42 10.36 -12.10
N ILE A 70 8.38 9.80 -12.72
CA ILE A 70 8.23 8.34 -12.79
C ILE A 70 9.33 7.70 -13.66
N ASN A 71 10.01 8.49 -14.47
CA ASN A 71 11.10 8.00 -15.30
C ASN A 71 12.45 8.05 -14.59
N ARG A 72 12.51 8.52 -13.37
CA ARG A 72 13.76 8.66 -12.61
C ARG A 72 13.76 7.85 -11.33
N LEU A 73 13.09 6.72 -11.35
CA LEU A 73 13.16 5.78 -10.23
C LEU A 73 14.49 5.05 -10.27
N VAL A 74 15.03 4.75 -9.10
CA VAL A 74 16.31 4.04 -8.98
C VAL A 74 16.10 2.74 -8.23
N MET A 75 16.93 1.74 -8.53
CA MET A 75 16.82 0.45 -7.87
C MET A 75 17.33 0.55 -6.44
N GLY A 76 16.48 0.18 -5.49
CA GLY A 76 16.85 0.18 -4.10
C GLY A 76 17.42 -1.15 -3.63
N LYS A 77 17.73 -1.22 -2.35
CA LYS A 77 18.37 -2.38 -1.74
C LYS A 77 17.53 -3.66 -1.86
N MET A 78 16.22 -3.50 -1.79
CA MET A 78 15.31 -4.65 -1.80
C MET A 78 14.90 -5.07 -3.20
N GLY A 79 15.55 -4.53 -4.23
CA GLY A 79 15.17 -4.81 -5.61
C GLY A 79 13.89 -4.10 -6.04
N ILE A 80 13.52 -3.05 -5.34
CA ILE A 80 12.30 -2.29 -5.58
C ILE A 80 12.71 -0.92 -6.11
N LEU A 81 12.01 -0.45 -7.15
CA LEU A 81 12.27 0.89 -7.67
C LEU A 81 11.81 1.94 -6.68
N GLU A 82 12.64 2.95 -6.48
CA GLU A 82 12.43 3.97 -5.45
C GLU A 82 12.54 5.37 -6.03
N PRO A 83 11.74 6.31 -5.52
CA PRO A 83 11.82 7.71 -5.95
C PRO A 83 13.01 8.40 -5.31
N THR A 84 13.44 9.50 -5.93
CA THR A 84 14.57 10.30 -5.44
C THR A 84 14.13 11.68 -4.97
N GLY A 85 12.84 11.95 -4.90
CA GLY A 85 12.34 13.23 -4.44
C GLY A 85 12.52 13.43 -2.95
N PRO A 86 12.03 14.56 -2.43
CA PRO A 86 12.25 14.87 -1.01
C PRO A 86 11.51 13.90 -0.10
N LYS A 87 12.13 13.64 1.06
CA LYS A 87 11.56 12.81 2.10
C LYS A 87 10.43 13.55 2.80
N ILE A 88 9.37 12.83 3.16
CA ILE A 88 8.30 13.42 3.97
C ILE A 88 8.86 13.82 5.34
N ASN A 89 8.52 15.01 5.80
CA ASN A 89 9.03 15.50 7.09
C ASN A 89 8.35 14.83 8.26
N ASN A 90 7.04 14.69 8.19
CA ASN A 90 6.26 14.08 9.26
C ASN A 90 5.30 13.10 8.60
N ILE A 91 5.33 11.84 9.05
CA ILE A 91 4.49 10.81 8.45
C ILE A 91 3.00 11.16 8.59
N ASN A 92 2.63 11.93 9.61
CA ASN A 92 1.25 12.33 9.79
C ASN A 92 0.80 13.43 8.82
N ASP A 93 1.71 13.93 7.98
CA ASP A 93 1.32 14.76 6.84
C ASP A 93 0.65 13.94 5.75
N LEU A 94 0.84 12.62 5.75
CA LEU A 94 0.17 11.75 4.79
C LEU A 94 -1.25 11.47 5.28
N GLU A 95 -2.22 11.73 4.41
CA GLU A 95 -3.62 11.48 4.75
C GLU A 95 -3.96 10.00 4.67
N VAL A 96 -3.35 9.31 3.71
CA VAL A 96 -3.60 7.90 3.46
C VAL A 96 -2.28 7.22 3.15
N ILE A 97 -2.09 6.03 3.70
CA ILE A 97 -0.97 5.17 3.32
C ILE A 97 -1.55 3.85 2.85
N VAL A 98 -1.29 3.53 1.58
CA VAL A 98 -1.67 2.24 1.00
C VAL A 98 -0.49 1.32 1.16
N ILE A 99 -0.68 0.22 1.88
CA ILE A 99 0.39 -0.63 2.36
C ILE A 99 0.39 -1.95 1.60
N PRO A 100 1.53 -2.34 1.02
CA PRO A 100 1.61 -3.64 0.33
C PRO A 100 1.43 -4.77 1.32
N THR A 101 0.69 -5.80 0.90
CA THR A 101 0.44 -6.92 1.78
C THR A 101 0.22 -8.19 0.96
N ILE A 102 0.54 -9.33 1.55
CA ILE A 102 0.34 -10.62 0.91
C ILE A 102 -0.89 -11.34 1.46
N ALA A 103 -1.36 -10.95 2.64
CA ALA A 103 -2.56 -11.55 3.22
C ALA A 103 -3.04 -10.67 4.36
N ILE A 104 -4.32 -10.79 4.66
CA ILE A 104 -4.94 -10.04 5.76
C ILE A 104 -5.80 -10.99 6.56
N SER A 105 -5.72 -10.92 7.89
CA SER A 105 -6.51 -11.76 8.78
C SER A 105 -7.96 -11.26 8.82
N PRO A 106 -8.89 -12.08 9.31
CA PRO A 106 -10.30 -11.65 9.42
C PRO A 106 -10.47 -10.38 10.24
N GLY A 107 -9.62 -10.15 11.24
CA GLY A 107 -9.70 -8.96 12.07
C GLY A 107 -9.05 -7.73 11.45
N GLY A 108 -8.51 -7.84 10.23
CA GLY A 108 -7.93 -6.72 9.54
C GLY A 108 -6.44 -6.52 9.80
N TYR A 109 -5.74 -7.53 10.30
CA TYR A 109 -4.32 -7.43 10.59
C TYR A 109 -3.49 -7.85 9.39
N ARG A 110 -2.44 -7.10 9.13
CA ARG A 110 -1.56 -7.34 8.00
C ARG A 110 -0.66 -8.54 8.27
N LEU A 111 -0.61 -9.43 7.29
CA LEU A 111 0.39 -10.50 7.27
C LEU A 111 1.41 -10.11 6.20
N GLY A 112 2.59 -9.75 6.64
CA GLY A 112 3.60 -9.22 5.74
C GLY A 112 4.78 -10.14 5.60
N TYR A 113 5.93 -9.54 5.29
CA TYR A 113 7.13 -10.29 4.95
C TYR A 113 8.04 -10.56 6.15
N GLY A 114 7.62 -10.20 7.36
CA GLY A 114 8.35 -10.50 8.57
C GLY A 114 9.45 -9.53 8.96
N LYS A 115 9.69 -8.50 8.19
CA LYS A 115 10.76 -7.54 8.48
C LYS A 115 10.33 -6.42 9.42
N GLY A 116 9.03 -6.16 9.54
CA GLY A 116 8.53 -5.14 10.44
C GLY A 116 8.79 -3.70 10.02
N TYR A 117 9.17 -3.47 8.78
CA TYR A 117 9.46 -2.11 8.32
C TYR A 117 8.26 -1.19 8.43
N TYR A 118 7.09 -1.67 7.98
CA TYR A 118 5.88 -0.86 8.06
C TYR A 118 5.38 -0.72 9.49
N ASP A 119 5.46 -1.79 10.28
CA ASP A 119 5.02 -1.74 11.66
C ASP A 119 5.78 -0.66 12.43
N LYS A 120 7.10 -0.60 12.24
CA LYS A 120 7.93 0.39 12.91
C LYS A 120 7.69 1.79 12.37
N CYS A 121 7.61 1.91 11.04
CA CYS A 121 7.46 3.22 10.40
C CYS A 121 6.13 3.86 10.77
N LEU A 122 5.07 3.07 10.90
CA LEU A 122 3.73 3.57 11.14
C LEU A 122 3.36 3.64 12.62
N ASP A 123 4.31 3.37 13.51
CA ASP A 123 4.06 3.54 14.93
C ASP A 123 3.74 5.01 15.20
N GLY A 124 2.56 5.26 15.76
CA GLY A 124 2.10 6.62 16.00
C GLY A 124 1.43 7.31 14.82
N TYR A 125 1.31 6.62 13.68
CA TYR A 125 0.63 7.22 12.53
C TYR A 125 -0.87 7.29 12.79
N CYS A 126 -1.47 8.47 12.53
CA CYS A 126 -2.87 8.74 12.81
C CYS A 126 -3.75 8.79 11.58
N GLY A 127 -3.20 8.65 10.38
CA GLY A 127 -3.97 8.70 9.15
C GLY A 127 -4.61 7.36 8.82
N ILE A 128 -5.09 7.24 7.59
CA ILE A 128 -5.84 6.07 7.14
C ILE A 128 -4.87 5.04 6.57
N LYS A 129 -4.93 3.82 7.09
CA LYS A 129 -4.12 2.70 6.62
C LYS A 129 -4.99 1.81 5.73
N VAL A 130 -4.60 1.66 4.49
CA VAL A 130 -5.37 0.92 3.49
C VAL A 130 -4.60 -0.29 3.02
N GLY A 131 -5.26 -1.45 3.06
CA GLY A 131 -4.75 -2.68 2.46
C GLY A 131 -5.45 -2.92 1.13
N VAL A 132 -4.68 -3.34 0.13
CA VAL A 132 -5.22 -3.65 -1.19
C VAL A 132 -4.85 -5.09 -1.50
N ILE A 133 -5.85 -5.93 -1.72
CA ILE A 133 -5.66 -7.36 -1.93
C ILE A 133 -6.61 -7.89 -2.98
N TYR A 134 -6.28 -9.06 -3.52
CA TYR A 134 -7.28 -9.91 -4.15
C TYR A 134 -8.08 -10.57 -3.03
N SER A 135 -9.38 -10.76 -3.23
CA SER A 135 -10.22 -11.25 -2.14
C SER A 135 -9.76 -12.60 -1.59
N PHE A 136 -9.13 -13.44 -2.43
CA PHE A 136 -8.65 -14.74 -1.94
C PHE A 136 -7.47 -14.61 -0.97
N GLN A 137 -6.91 -13.43 -0.84
CA GLN A 137 -5.80 -13.21 0.11
C GLN A 137 -6.28 -12.89 1.52
N MET A 138 -7.59 -12.86 1.74
CA MET A 138 -8.13 -12.83 3.09
C MET A 138 -7.95 -14.20 3.70
N CYS A 139 -7.35 -14.26 4.89
CA CYS A 139 -7.18 -15.52 5.61
C CYS A 139 -8.44 -15.86 6.36
N GLU A 140 -8.64 -17.16 6.60
CA GLU A 140 -9.79 -17.64 7.38
C GLU A 140 -9.47 -17.75 8.86
N ILE A 141 -8.19 -17.72 9.20
CA ILE A 141 -7.72 -17.90 10.57
C ILE A 141 -7.19 -16.56 11.08
N GLU A 142 -7.56 -16.22 12.29
CA GLU A 142 -7.09 -14.99 12.90
C GLU A 142 -5.64 -15.12 13.33
N TYR A 143 -4.79 -14.24 12.82
CA TYR A 143 -3.40 -14.08 13.25
C TYR A 143 -3.25 -12.69 13.81
N LYS A 144 -2.88 -12.60 15.07
CA LYS A 144 -2.65 -11.30 15.67
C LYS A 144 -1.47 -11.43 16.63
N GLU A 145 -0.47 -10.61 16.40
CA GLU A 145 0.62 -10.46 17.35
C GLU A 145 0.61 -9.02 17.85
N GLU A 146 1.33 -8.78 18.92
CA GLU A 146 1.27 -7.51 19.62
C GLU A 146 1.59 -6.33 18.71
N HIS A 147 2.48 -6.53 17.74
CA HIS A 147 2.94 -5.44 16.87
C HIS A 147 2.34 -5.50 15.47
N ASP A 148 1.32 -6.35 15.27
CA ASP A 148 0.72 -6.47 13.94
C ASP A 148 0.01 -5.17 13.56
N LEU A 149 0.22 -4.76 12.32
CA LEU A 149 -0.42 -3.59 11.76
C LEU A 149 -1.86 -3.91 11.40
N LYS A 150 -2.78 -3.08 11.87
CA LYS A 150 -4.20 -3.24 11.57
C LYS A 150 -4.63 -2.19 10.56
N PHE A 151 -5.32 -2.64 9.51
CA PHE A 151 -5.84 -1.74 8.49
C PHE A 151 -7.13 -1.07 8.95
N ASP A 152 -7.38 0.11 8.42
CA ASP A 152 -8.65 0.81 8.60
C ASP A 152 -9.61 0.44 7.47
N ILE A 153 -9.09 0.31 6.27
CA ILE A 153 -9.87 0.03 5.05
C ILE A 153 -9.16 -1.08 4.28
N ILE A 154 -9.94 -2.01 3.74
CA ILE A 154 -9.43 -3.02 2.82
C ILE A 154 -10.17 -2.88 1.50
N ILE A 155 -9.41 -2.86 0.41
CA ILE A 155 -9.96 -2.76 -0.95
C ILE A 155 -9.61 -4.02 -1.70
N SER A 156 -10.61 -4.63 -2.31
CA SER A 156 -10.43 -5.79 -3.17
C SER A 156 -11.34 -5.63 -4.38
N GLU A 157 -11.36 -6.64 -5.23
CA GLU A 157 -12.28 -6.59 -6.38
C GLU A 157 -13.74 -6.62 -5.95
N LYS A 158 -14.02 -6.92 -4.69
CA LYS A 158 -15.37 -6.92 -4.14
C LYS A 158 -15.78 -5.59 -3.54
N GLY A 159 -14.88 -4.59 -3.57
CA GLY A 159 -15.16 -3.25 -3.09
C GLY A 159 -14.41 -2.91 -1.82
N TYR A 160 -14.99 -2.02 -1.04
CA TYR A 160 -14.38 -1.52 0.19
C TYR A 160 -14.91 -2.29 1.39
N GLN A 161 -14.03 -2.53 2.35
CA GLN A 161 -14.41 -3.10 3.62
C GLN A 161 -13.78 -2.25 4.73
N LYS A 162 -14.63 -1.69 5.60
CA LYS A 162 -14.16 -0.89 6.70
C LYS A 162 -13.94 -1.78 7.90
N ILE A 163 -12.80 -1.63 8.56
CA ILE A 163 -12.40 -2.50 9.67
C ILE A 163 -12.63 -1.74 10.99
N GLY A 164 -13.02 -2.47 12.02
CA GLY A 164 -13.14 -1.91 13.35
C GLY A 164 -14.47 -1.27 13.67
N GLU A 165 -15.48 -1.59 12.90
CA GLU A 165 -16.83 -1.06 13.12
C GLU A 165 -17.62 -1.91 14.10
#